data_f0cf0beccea18e80ba63debd589d8131
#
_entry.id   f0cf0beccea18e80ba63debd589d8131
#
_cell.length_a   1.000
_cell.length_b   1.000
_cell.length_c   1.000
_cell.angle_alpha   90.00
_cell.angle_beta   90.00
_cell.angle_gamma   90.00
#
_symmetry.space_group_name_H-M   'P 1'
#
loop_
_entity.id
_entity.type
_entity.pdbx_description
1 polymer ?
#
loop_
_entity_poly.entity_id
_entity_poly.type
_entity_poly.pdbx_seq_one_letter_code
_entity_poly.pdbx_strand_id
1 'polypeptide(L)'
;MVVLARCCKPFLPPYLSPLSLSEIPLQFYSPFSNKIRNYAINKRVRFFCSMGSSQASINGNNGNNNWVGSSNNQQLEGAIKKDLWVYNTMSRKKEIFKPKVDGKVGMYVCGVTAYDFSHIGHARAYVTFDILYRYLKYLGYDVCYVRNFTDVDDKIIARANEVGENPISLSRRFCDEFHQDMSYLHCLPPSVEPRVSDHMPQIIDMIKQIVDNGFAYGVDGDVYFSVEKFPDYGRLSGRKLEDNRAGERVAIDSRKRNPADFALWKSAKEGEPFWESPWGPGRPGWHIECSAMSSVYLGYSFDIHGGGMDLMFPHHENEIVQSCAACCESNIRYWVHNGFVTINSEKMSKSLGNFFTIRQVIELYHPLALRLFLMGTHYRSPINYSDVLLESASERIFYIYQGKKRELRVESLAALEKTIKHVLTALGLMPSSYSEALHQLREKALKRVKFSETEVQQKIEERDMARKNKEYEKSDAIRKELAAVGIALMDSPEGTTWRPVVPTALQQEPVMAN
;
A
#
# COMPACT_ATOMS: atom_id res chain seq x y z
N MET A 1 2.74 -5.64 -13.57
CA MET A 1 1.93 -4.39 -13.49
C MET A 1 1.69 -3.73 -14.85
N VAL A 2 2.62 -3.71 -15.79
CA VAL A 2 2.40 -3.13 -17.15
C VAL A 2 1.28 -3.86 -17.93
N VAL A 3 1.08 -5.15 -17.73
CA VAL A 3 0.02 -5.93 -18.40
C VAL A 3 -1.39 -5.59 -17.88
N LEU A 4 -1.52 -5.19 -16.62
CA LEU A 4 -2.81 -4.81 -16.04
C LEU A 4 -3.30 -3.42 -16.47
N ALA A 5 -2.37 -2.49 -16.77
CA ALA A 5 -2.72 -1.17 -17.27
C ALA A 5 -3.30 -1.19 -18.71
N ARG A 6 -3.00 -2.25 -19.50
CA ARG A 6 -3.55 -2.40 -20.86
C ARG A 6 -4.97 -2.99 -20.91
N CYS A 7 -5.46 -3.60 -19.84
CA CYS A 7 -6.84 -4.10 -19.78
C CYS A 7 -7.88 -3.04 -19.44
N CYS A 8 -7.47 -1.82 -19.09
CA CYS A 8 -8.37 -0.71 -18.78
C CYS A 8 -8.40 0.34 -19.90
N LYS A 9 -8.64 -0.05 -21.15
CA LYS A 9 -9.13 0.91 -22.15
C LYS A 9 -10.58 1.26 -21.83
N PRO A 10 -10.97 2.54 -21.93
CA PRO A 10 -12.33 2.95 -21.63
C PRO A 10 -13.30 2.24 -22.58
N PHE A 11 -14.23 1.49 -22.01
CA PHE A 11 -15.40 1.02 -22.76
C PHE A 11 -16.28 2.23 -23.05
N LEU A 12 -16.37 2.60 -24.31
CA LEU A 12 -17.37 3.52 -24.81
C LEU A 12 -18.76 2.89 -24.65
N PRO A 13 -19.81 3.67 -24.38
CA PRO A 13 -21.15 3.15 -24.24
C PRO A 13 -21.67 2.60 -25.59
N PRO A 14 -22.40 1.51 -25.57
CA PRO A 14 -22.93 0.93 -26.80
C PRO A 14 -24.15 1.68 -27.31
N TYR A 15 -23.96 2.51 -28.33
CA TYR A 15 -24.97 2.62 -29.36
C TYR A 15 -24.50 1.69 -30.48
N LEU A 16 -25.06 0.47 -30.53
CA LEU A 16 -24.90 -0.41 -31.68
C LEU A 16 -26.17 -1.20 -31.89
N SER A 17 -26.74 -0.93 -33.02
CA SER A 17 -27.62 -1.85 -33.78
C SER A 17 -26.86 -3.16 -34.08
N PRO A 18 -27.59 -4.29 -34.31
CA PRO A 18 -26.96 -5.59 -34.42
C PRO A 18 -26.23 -5.72 -35.75
N LEU A 19 -24.92 -5.75 -35.72
CA LEU A 19 -24.09 -6.19 -36.82
C LEU A 19 -23.35 -7.49 -36.43
N SER A 20 -23.31 -8.36 -37.41
CA SER A 20 -22.86 -9.75 -37.41
C SER A 20 -21.51 -10.01 -36.77
N LEU A 21 -21.49 -11.07 -35.97
CA LEU A 21 -20.32 -11.69 -35.33
C LEU A 21 -19.41 -12.42 -36.35
N SER A 22 -18.68 -11.73 -37.17
CA SER A 22 -17.76 -12.41 -38.08
C SER A 22 -16.47 -11.68 -38.38
N GLU A 23 -15.86 -10.94 -37.47
CA GLU A 23 -14.49 -10.48 -37.67
C GLU A 23 -13.88 -9.95 -36.35
N ILE A 24 -13.34 -10.90 -35.55
CA ILE A 24 -12.30 -10.60 -34.57
C ILE A 24 -11.19 -11.66 -34.75
N PRO A 25 -9.99 -11.30 -35.20
CA PRO A 25 -8.92 -12.26 -35.30
C PRO A 25 -8.36 -12.56 -33.90
N LEU A 26 -8.64 -13.75 -33.41
CA LEU A 26 -7.93 -14.39 -32.32
C LEU A 26 -6.57 -14.91 -32.82
N GLN A 27 -5.55 -14.08 -32.74
CA GLN A 27 -4.17 -14.58 -32.80
C GLN A 27 -3.67 -14.89 -31.38
N PHE A 28 -3.86 -16.13 -30.98
CA PHE A 28 -3.09 -16.72 -29.88
C PHE A 28 -2.91 -18.19 -30.19
N TYR A 29 -1.61 -18.50 -30.56
CA TYR A 29 -0.80 -19.48 -30.22
C TYR A 29 -0.52 -20.69 -30.81
N SER A 30 0.54 -21.04 -31.10
CA SER A 30 1.10 -22.37 -31.46
C SER A 30 1.80 -22.97 -30.24
N PRO A 31 1.76 -24.31 -30.07
CA PRO A 31 2.39 -24.99 -28.95
C PRO A 31 3.76 -25.57 -29.34
N PHE A 32 4.69 -25.56 -28.39
CA PHE A 32 5.88 -26.39 -28.48
C PHE A 32 5.88 -27.54 -27.50
N SER A 33 6.30 -28.69 -28.03
CA SER A 33 6.23 -30.03 -27.48
C SER A 33 7.27 -30.35 -26.42
N ASN A 34 6.84 -31.27 -25.55
CA ASN A 34 7.54 -32.17 -24.64
C ASN A 34 8.99 -32.58 -24.95
N LYS A 35 9.82 -32.58 -23.91
CA LYS A 35 10.66 -33.74 -23.57
C LYS A 35 10.98 -33.79 -22.07
N ILE A 36 10.54 -34.87 -21.47
CA ILE A 36 10.76 -35.33 -20.11
C ILE A 36 12.20 -35.85 -19.96
N ARG A 37 12.87 -35.55 -18.86
CA ARG A 37 13.77 -36.48 -18.17
C ARG A 37 13.80 -36.25 -16.67
N ASN A 38 13.38 -37.29 -15.95
CA ASN A 38 13.44 -37.44 -14.49
C ASN A 38 14.89 -37.48 -14.00
N TYR A 39 15.14 -36.81 -12.89
CA TYR A 39 16.08 -37.28 -11.88
C TYR A 39 15.60 -36.87 -10.48
N ALA A 40 15.29 -37.88 -9.69
CA ALA A 40 15.00 -37.74 -8.29
C ALA A 40 16.31 -37.70 -7.50
N ILE A 41 16.46 -36.73 -6.58
CA ILE A 41 17.34 -36.89 -5.43
C ILE A 41 16.69 -36.20 -4.23
N ASN A 42 16.32 -37.05 -3.25
CA ASN A 42 15.94 -36.68 -1.89
C ASN A 42 17.08 -35.99 -1.15
N LYS A 43 16.81 -34.79 -0.60
CA LYS A 43 17.42 -34.38 0.68
C LYS A 43 16.47 -33.44 1.42
N ARG A 44 15.87 -33.96 2.49
CA ARG A 44 15.18 -33.17 3.51
C ARG A 44 16.23 -32.29 4.23
N VAL A 45 16.15 -31.00 4.09
CA VAL A 45 16.79 -30.05 5.00
C VAL A 45 15.66 -29.42 5.82
N ARG A 46 15.60 -29.79 7.09
CA ARG A 46 14.74 -29.13 8.08
C ARG A 46 15.41 -27.79 8.44
N PHE A 47 14.77 -26.69 8.12
CA PHE A 47 15.09 -25.42 8.75
C PHE A 47 14.37 -25.36 10.09
N PHE A 48 15.14 -25.40 11.15
CA PHE A 48 14.67 -25.08 12.48
C PHE A 48 14.67 -23.55 12.64
N CYS A 49 13.49 -22.97 12.82
CA CYS A 49 13.39 -21.73 13.58
C CYS A 49 13.63 -22.10 15.04
N SER A 50 14.79 -21.77 15.58
CA SER A 50 15.05 -21.92 17.00
C SER A 50 14.28 -20.85 17.76
N MET A 51 13.08 -21.18 18.24
CA MET A 51 12.45 -20.44 19.31
C MET A 51 13.12 -20.87 20.62
N GLY A 52 13.85 -19.97 21.24
CA GLY A 52 14.27 -20.09 22.63
C GLY A 52 13.03 -20.05 23.52
N SER A 53 12.67 -21.19 24.11
CA SER A 53 11.60 -21.29 25.08
C SER A 53 12.08 -20.82 26.45
N SER A 54 11.53 -19.73 26.95
CA SER A 54 11.42 -19.51 28.40
C SER A 54 9.95 -19.70 28.78
N GLN A 55 9.71 -20.79 29.52
CA GLN A 55 8.41 -21.12 30.10
C GLN A 55 8.07 -20.11 31.20
N ALA A 56 6.89 -19.51 31.08
CA ALA A 56 6.15 -19.02 32.22
C ALA A 56 4.71 -19.50 32.07
N SER A 57 4.35 -20.42 32.95
CA SER A 57 3.01 -20.98 33.10
C SER A 57 2.06 -19.94 33.72
N ILE A 58 0.94 -19.66 33.06
CA ILE A 58 -0.26 -19.12 33.71
C ILE A 58 -1.48 -19.85 33.13
N ASN A 59 -2.21 -20.50 34.03
CA ASN A 59 -3.52 -21.13 33.80
C ASN A 59 -4.60 -20.06 33.57
N GLY A 60 -5.59 -20.45 32.73
CA GLY A 60 -6.89 -19.80 32.84
C GLY A 60 -7.76 -19.77 31.58
N ASN A 61 -8.60 -20.78 31.46
CA ASN A 61 -9.98 -20.84 30.93
C ASN A 61 -10.39 -20.29 29.55
N ASN A 62 -10.77 -21.27 28.73
CA ASN A 62 -11.99 -21.41 27.88
C ASN A 62 -12.64 -20.18 27.24
N GLY A 63 -12.58 -20.15 25.91
CA GLY A 63 -13.52 -19.50 25.03
C GLY A 63 -13.42 -20.08 23.62
N ASN A 64 -14.29 -21.08 23.33
CA ASN A 64 -14.45 -21.69 22.02
C ASN A 64 -14.84 -20.66 20.97
N ASN A 65 -14.02 -20.45 19.96
CA ASN A 65 -14.47 -19.99 18.65
C ASN A 65 -13.82 -20.84 17.57
N ASN A 66 -14.60 -21.83 17.12
CA ASN A 66 -14.31 -22.66 15.97
C ASN A 66 -14.31 -21.82 14.68
N TRP A 67 -13.15 -21.50 14.17
CA TRP A 67 -12.99 -21.19 12.76
C TRP A 67 -12.60 -22.47 12.03
N VAL A 68 -13.58 -23.06 11.36
CA VAL A 68 -13.38 -24.17 10.43
C VAL A 68 -12.70 -23.58 9.19
N GLY A 69 -11.38 -23.73 9.13
CA GLY A 69 -10.59 -23.53 7.92
C GLY A 69 -10.88 -24.65 6.93
N SER A 70 -11.78 -24.42 5.98
CA SER A 70 -11.98 -25.31 4.84
C SER A 70 -10.79 -25.22 3.90
N SER A 71 -9.87 -26.15 4.03
CA SER A 71 -8.78 -26.41 3.09
C SER A 71 -9.36 -27.09 1.83
N ASN A 72 -9.72 -26.26 0.83
CA ASN A 72 -9.94 -26.71 -0.54
C ASN A 72 -8.97 -25.97 -1.47
N ASN A 73 -7.68 -26.30 -1.36
CA ASN A 73 -6.65 -25.98 -2.35
C ASN A 73 -6.21 -27.28 -3.04
N GLN A 74 -7.10 -27.86 -3.84
CA GLN A 74 -6.69 -28.85 -4.85
C GLN A 74 -7.12 -28.35 -6.22
N GLN A 75 -6.16 -28.37 -7.16
CA GLN A 75 -6.26 -28.13 -8.61
C GLN A 75 -6.19 -26.67 -9.08
N LEU A 76 -4.97 -26.12 -9.07
CA LEU A 76 -4.46 -25.21 -10.10
C LEU A 76 -3.06 -25.69 -10.51
N GLU A 77 -2.94 -26.97 -10.87
CA GLU A 77 -1.77 -27.49 -11.57
C GLU A 77 -1.84 -27.03 -13.03
N GLY A 78 -0.92 -26.16 -13.41
CA GLY A 78 -0.79 -25.62 -14.76
C GLY A 78 -0.61 -24.11 -14.84
N ALA A 79 -0.33 -23.42 -13.74
CA ALA A 79 -0.04 -21.98 -13.78
C ALA A 79 1.27 -21.75 -14.56
N ILE A 80 1.14 -21.19 -15.75
CA ILE A 80 2.24 -20.61 -16.51
C ILE A 80 2.99 -19.68 -15.54
N LYS A 81 4.22 -20.01 -15.16
CA LYS A 81 5.13 -19.11 -14.45
C LYS A 81 5.34 -17.89 -15.35
N LYS A 82 4.51 -16.87 -15.19
CA LYS A 82 4.72 -15.60 -15.88
C LYS A 82 5.84 -14.87 -15.15
N ASP A 83 6.89 -14.51 -15.85
CA ASP A 83 7.99 -13.75 -15.31
C ASP A 83 7.46 -12.45 -14.69
N LEU A 84 7.68 -12.29 -13.38
CA LEU A 84 7.44 -11.03 -12.69
C LEU A 84 8.65 -10.11 -12.95
N TRP A 85 8.41 -8.94 -13.51
CA TRP A 85 9.42 -7.91 -13.69
C TRP A 85 9.28 -6.84 -12.62
N VAL A 86 10.33 -6.60 -11.85
CA VAL A 86 10.38 -5.59 -10.78
C VAL A 86 11.39 -4.52 -11.17
N TYR A 87 11.04 -3.25 -10.98
CA TYR A 87 12.04 -2.19 -11.08
C TYR A 87 12.82 -2.13 -9.78
N ASN A 88 14.11 -2.44 -9.86
CA ASN A 88 15.02 -2.36 -8.72
C ASN A 88 15.64 -0.98 -8.66
N THR A 89 15.37 -0.23 -7.60
CA THR A 89 15.90 1.13 -7.43
C THR A 89 17.42 1.12 -7.29
N MET A 90 18.00 0.07 -6.71
CA MET A 90 19.45 -0.06 -6.57
C MET A 90 20.17 -0.13 -7.92
N SER A 91 19.70 -0.97 -8.83
CA SER A 91 20.28 -1.11 -10.17
C SER A 91 19.71 -0.11 -11.19
N ARG A 92 18.60 0.58 -10.84
CA ARG A 92 17.83 1.48 -11.71
C ARG A 92 17.31 0.84 -12.98
N LYS A 93 17.08 -0.49 -12.95
CA LYS A 93 16.63 -1.28 -14.08
C LYS A 93 15.42 -2.14 -13.71
N LYS A 94 14.65 -2.55 -14.73
CA LYS A 94 13.68 -3.63 -14.59
C LYS A 94 14.42 -4.95 -14.67
N GLU A 95 14.16 -5.81 -13.69
CA GLU A 95 14.78 -7.13 -13.58
C GLU A 95 13.70 -8.20 -13.44
N ILE A 96 13.97 -9.39 -13.94
CA ILE A 96 13.12 -10.56 -13.67
C ILE A 96 13.27 -10.91 -12.19
N PHE A 97 12.15 -10.96 -11.49
CA PHE A 97 12.14 -11.33 -10.09
C PHE A 97 12.55 -12.79 -9.91
N LYS A 98 13.58 -13.01 -9.13
CA LYS A 98 14.08 -14.32 -8.73
C LYS A 98 14.26 -14.31 -7.22
N PRO A 99 13.49 -15.08 -6.45
CA PRO A 99 13.68 -15.14 -5.00
C PRO A 99 15.01 -15.80 -4.67
N LYS A 100 15.54 -15.53 -3.49
CA LYS A 100 16.78 -16.15 -2.98
C LYS A 100 16.58 -17.63 -2.70
N VAL A 101 15.41 -18.00 -2.21
CA VAL A 101 14.99 -19.38 -1.96
C VAL A 101 13.79 -19.66 -2.86
N ASP A 102 13.90 -20.67 -3.73
CA ASP A 102 12.81 -20.99 -4.66
C ASP A 102 11.50 -21.23 -3.91
N GLY A 103 10.44 -20.63 -4.40
CA GLY A 103 9.09 -20.68 -3.79
C GLY A 103 8.89 -19.80 -2.57
N LYS A 104 9.93 -19.16 -2.00
CA LYS A 104 9.82 -18.31 -0.80
C LYS A 104 10.28 -16.88 -1.08
N VAL A 105 9.61 -15.91 -0.46
CA VAL A 105 9.95 -14.48 -0.60
C VAL A 105 9.97 -13.83 0.77
N GLY A 106 11.10 -13.22 1.13
CA GLY A 106 11.21 -12.30 2.26
C GLY A 106 10.96 -10.87 1.80
N MET A 107 9.95 -10.19 2.36
CA MET A 107 9.61 -8.81 2.03
C MET A 107 9.51 -7.96 3.29
N TYR A 108 10.33 -6.91 3.37
CA TYR A 108 10.24 -5.89 4.41
C TYR A 108 9.75 -4.59 3.83
N VAL A 109 8.81 -3.93 4.49
CA VAL A 109 8.32 -2.61 4.10
C VAL A 109 8.34 -1.71 5.33
N CYS A 110 9.02 -0.57 5.23
CA CYS A 110 9.04 0.40 6.32
C CYS A 110 7.63 0.84 6.69
N GLY A 111 7.33 0.75 7.98
CA GLY A 111 6.03 1.09 8.54
C GLY A 111 5.87 2.57 8.85
N VAL A 112 4.88 2.89 9.66
CA VAL A 112 4.58 4.27 10.03
C VAL A 112 5.16 4.64 11.39
N THR A 113 5.44 5.94 11.57
CA THR A 113 5.57 6.54 12.89
C THR A 113 4.17 6.82 13.41
N ALA A 114 3.74 6.09 14.44
CA ALA A 114 2.36 6.06 14.91
C ALA A 114 2.07 7.19 15.92
N TYR A 115 1.80 8.41 15.43
CA TYR A 115 1.50 9.57 16.27
C TYR A 115 0.23 10.32 15.88
N ASP A 116 -0.43 9.92 14.78
CA ASP A 116 -1.62 10.56 14.25
C ASP A 116 -2.29 9.69 13.19
N PHE A 117 -3.54 10.00 12.81
CA PHE A 117 -4.29 9.29 11.77
C PHE A 117 -3.54 9.19 10.44
N SER A 118 -3.80 8.09 9.72
CA SER A 118 -3.19 7.85 8.42
C SER A 118 -3.79 8.74 7.33
N HIS A 119 -2.94 9.28 6.48
CA HIS A 119 -3.33 10.08 5.32
C HIS A 119 -3.22 9.28 4.02
N ILE A 120 -3.71 9.86 2.91
CA ILE A 120 -3.74 9.20 1.60
C ILE A 120 -2.33 8.82 1.09
N GLY A 121 -1.28 9.56 1.50
CA GLY A 121 0.11 9.18 1.21
C GLY A 121 0.48 7.81 1.79
N HIS A 122 0.07 7.51 3.04
CA HIS A 122 0.22 6.19 3.64
C HIS A 122 -0.62 5.15 2.88
N ALA A 123 -1.86 5.48 2.53
CA ALA A 123 -2.71 4.60 1.72
C ALA A 123 -2.05 4.22 0.40
N ARG A 124 -1.40 5.17 -0.29
CA ARG A 124 -0.67 4.93 -1.54
C ARG A 124 0.43 3.91 -1.37
N ALA A 125 1.25 4.05 -0.33
CA ALA A 125 2.33 3.13 -0.05
C ALA A 125 1.79 1.71 0.25
N TYR A 126 0.91 1.59 1.24
CA TYR A 126 0.48 0.26 1.71
C TYR A 126 -0.45 -0.45 0.75
N VAL A 127 -1.29 0.24 -0.01
CA VAL A 127 -2.05 -0.38 -1.12
C VAL A 127 -1.09 -0.88 -2.21
N THR A 128 -0.03 -0.14 -2.52
CA THR A 128 0.97 -0.60 -3.51
C THR A 128 1.65 -1.90 -3.07
N PHE A 129 2.10 -1.97 -1.82
CA PHE A 129 2.77 -3.19 -1.31
C PHE A 129 1.79 -4.32 -1.02
N ASP A 130 0.54 -4.04 -0.66
CA ASP A 130 -0.51 -5.05 -0.56
C ASP A 130 -0.78 -5.72 -1.92
N ILE A 131 -0.82 -4.94 -3.01
CA ILE A 131 -0.97 -5.49 -4.36
C ILE A 131 0.23 -6.36 -4.74
N LEU A 132 1.45 -5.93 -4.42
CA LEU A 132 2.64 -6.73 -4.66
C LEU A 132 2.59 -8.04 -3.84
N TYR A 133 2.23 -7.96 -2.56
CA TYR A 133 2.06 -9.09 -1.67
C TYR A 133 1.02 -10.09 -2.20
N ARG A 134 -0.17 -9.59 -2.58
CA ARG A 134 -1.23 -10.41 -3.18
C ARG A 134 -0.78 -11.06 -4.49
N TYR A 135 -0.04 -10.32 -5.31
CA TYR A 135 0.42 -10.82 -6.60
C TYR A 135 1.49 -11.89 -6.44
N LEU A 136 2.42 -11.73 -5.52
CA LEU A 136 3.40 -12.77 -5.17
C LEU A 136 2.70 -14.05 -4.68
N LYS A 137 1.71 -13.92 -3.81
CA LYS A 137 0.87 -15.07 -3.35
C LYS A 137 0.11 -15.72 -4.51
N TYR A 138 -0.45 -14.91 -5.42
CA TYR A 138 -1.13 -15.41 -6.62
C TYR A 138 -0.19 -16.19 -7.55
N LEU A 139 1.09 -15.82 -7.62
CA LEU A 139 2.12 -16.55 -8.35
C LEU A 139 2.59 -17.83 -7.64
N GLY A 140 2.05 -18.13 -6.45
CA GLY A 140 2.34 -19.33 -5.68
C GLY A 140 3.54 -19.22 -4.73
N TYR A 141 4.07 -18.01 -4.50
CA TYR A 141 5.13 -17.82 -3.51
C TYR A 141 4.60 -17.86 -2.07
N ASP A 142 5.37 -18.51 -1.18
CA ASP A 142 5.23 -18.37 0.26
C ASP A 142 5.94 -17.07 0.69
N VAL A 143 5.18 -16.05 1.10
CA VAL A 143 5.70 -14.71 1.34
C VAL A 143 5.69 -14.40 2.83
N CYS A 144 6.88 -14.22 3.41
CA CYS A 144 7.05 -13.61 4.73
C CYS A 144 7.09 -12.08 4.57
N TYR A 145 5.95 -11.43 4.80
CA TYR A 145 5.83 -9.97 4.74
C TYR A 145 5.96 -9.38 6.14
N VAL A 146 7.00 -8.58 6.34
CA VAL A 146 7.28 -7.85 7.60
C VAL A 146 7.05 -6.36 7.38
N ARG A 147 6.29 -5.73 8.28
CA ARG A 147 6.06 -4.27 8.31
C ARG A 147 6.15 -3.80 9.75
N ASN A 148 7.03 -2.86 10.04
CA ASN A 148 7.22 -2.39 11.42
C ASN A 148 6.26 -1.26 11.81
N PHE A 149 6.22 -1.00 13.12
CA PHE A 149 5.79 0.28 13.67
C PHE A 149 6.97 0.97 14.33
N THR A 150 7.20 2.24 13.99
CA THR A 150 7.98 3.15 14.81
C THR A 150 7.07 3.71 15.90
N ASP A 151 7.18 3.17 17.09
CA ASP A 151 6.35 3.52 18.27
C ASP A 151 7.12 4.35 19.30
N VAL A 152 8.36 4.73 18.97
CA VAL A 152 9.24 5.63 19.74
C VAL A 152 9.93 6.58 18.76
N ASP A 153 9.58 7.86 18.77
CA ASP A 153 10.16 8.88 17.87
C ASP A 153 9.94 10.29 18.43
N ASP A 154 10.75 11.25 18.00
CA ASP A 154 10.62 12.66 18.38
C ASP A 154 9.19 13.21 18.13
N LYS A 155 8.53 12.79 17.05
CA LYS A 155 7.16 13.24 16.69
C LYS A 155 6.12 12.67 17.64
N ILE A 156 6.31 11.42 18.08
CA ILE A 156 5.42 10.79 19.06
C ILE A 156 5.52 11.52 20.39
N ILE A 157 6.75 11.81 20.83
CA ILE A 157 7.02 12.53 22.10
C ILE A 157 6.43 13.94 22.03
N ALA A 158 6.68 14.67 20.95
CA ALA A 158 6.11 16.02 20.77
C ALA A 158 4.57 15.99 20.80
N ARG A 159 3.95 15.05 20.08
CA ARG A 159 2.49 14.92 20.05
C ARG A 159 1.90 14.52 21.40
N ALA A 160 2.57 13.61 22.11
CA ALA A 160 2.17 13.19 23.45
C ALA A 160 2.21 14.36 24.44
N ASN A 161 3.25 15.19 24.39
CA ASN A 161 3.36 16.40 25.21
C ASN A 161 2.24 17.43 24.88
N GLU A 162 1.90 17.60 23.60
CA GLU A 162 0.80 18.50 23.19
C GLU A 162 -0.56 18.07 23.78
N VAL A 163 -0.83 16.77 23.83
CA VAL A 163 -2.14 16.24 24.29
C VAL A 163 -2.14 15.78 25.74
N GLY A 164 -1.00 15.84 26.44
CA GLY A 164 -0.86 15.42 27.83
C GLY A 164 -0.99 13.90 28.04
N GLU A 165 -0.57 13.10 27.06
CA GLU A 165 -0.66 11.62 27.06
C GLU A 165 0.74 11.00 27.16
N ASN A 166 0.83 9.78 27.68
CA ASN A 166 2.08 9.03 27.66
C ASN A 166 2.46 8.65 26.21
N PRO A 167 3.71 8.87 25.75
CA PRO A 167 4.12 8.61 24.37
C PRO A 167 3.86 7.18 23.90
N ILE A 168 4.12 6.18 24.73
CA ILE A 168 3.89 4.76 24.38
C ILE A 168 2.40 4.45 24.24
N SER A 169 1.57 4.99 25.15
CA SER A 169 0.12 4.82 25.10
C SER A 169 -0.48 5.49 23.87
N LEU A 170 -0.05 6.72 23.56
CA LEU A 170 -0.44 7.44 22.36
C LEU A 170 -0.10 6.64 21.10
N SER A 171 1.13 6.15 21.00
CA SER A 171 1.56 5.40 19.83
C SER A 171 0.79 4.08 19.67
N ARG A 172 0.55 3.33 20.74
CA ARG A 172 -0.26 2.10 20.69
C ARG A 172 -1.66 2.37 20.14
N ARG A 173 -2.31 3.44 20.61
CA ARG A 173 -3.62 3.86 20.10
C ARG A 173 -3.56 4.14 18.59
N PHE A 174 -2.57 4.88 18.12
CA PHE A 174 -2.43 5.15 16.68
C PHE A 174 -1.99 3.95 15.85
N CYS A 175 -1.36 2.92 16.42
CA CYS A 175 -1.17 1.64 15.75
C CYS A 175 -2.53 0.95 15.49
N ASP A 176 -3.44 0.96 16.47
CA ASP A 176 -4.78 0.38 16.31
C ASP A 176 -5.61 1.16 15.27
N GLU A 177 -5.53 2.50 15.29
CA GLU A 177 -6.15 3.36 14.29
C GLU A 177 -5.62 3.11 12.87
N PHE A 178 -4.30 2.86 12.74
CA PHE A 178 -3.69 2.47 11.48
C PHE A 178 -4.21 1.12 10.99
N HIS A 179 -4.33 0.12 11.86
CA HIS A 179 -4.91 -1.18 11.50
C HIS A 179 -6.32 -1.03 10.96
N GLN A 180 -7.14 -0.20 11.62
CA GLN A 180 -8.49 0.09 11.17
C GLN A 180 -8.51 0.75 9.79
N ASP A 181 -7.63 1.74 9.55
CA ASP A 181 -7.51 2.41 8.26
C ASP A 181 -7.07 1.44 7.14
N MET A 182 -6.14 0.53 7.43
CA MET A 182 -5.70 -0.49 6.46
C MET A 182 -6.80 -1.54 6.19
N SER A 183 -7.60 -1.87 7.21
CA SER A 183 -8.76 -2.74 7.06
C SER A 183 -9.82 -2.13 6.13
N TYR A 184 -10.14 -0.84 6.28
CA TYR A 184 -11.04 -0.14 5.36
C TYR A 184 -10.57 -0.20 3.92
N LEU A 185 -9.27 -0.12 3.68
CA LEU A 185 -8.67 -0.22 2.35
C LEU A 185 -8.51 -1.66 1.85
N HIS A 186 -9.00 -2.66 2.58
CA HIS A 186 -8.85 -4.08 2.26
C HIS A 186 -7.38 -4.52 2.10
N CYS A 187 -6.44 -3.87 2.78
CA CYS A 187 -5.06 -4.33 2.83
C CYS A 187 -4.96 -5.59 3.69
N LEU A 188 -4.26 -6.60 3.19
CA LEU A 188 -3.98 -7.81 3.98
C LEU A 188 -3.03 -7.46 5.13
N PRO A 189 -3.20 -8.07 6.30
CA PRO A 189 -2.22 -7.93 7.37
C PRO A 189 -0.87 -8.51 6.92
N PRO A 190 0.25 -7.94 7.38
CA PRO A 190 1.56 -8.55 7.18
C PRO A 190 1.68 -9.87 7.95
N SER A 191 2.70 -10.67 7.63
CA SER A 191 3.00 -11.92 8.35
C SER A 191 3.49 -11.62 9.76
N VAL A 192 4.27 -10.54 9.90
CA VAL A 192 4.82 -10.07 11.18
C VAL A 192 4.81 -8.54 11.19
N GLU A 193 4.46 -7.96 12.33
CA GLU A 193 4.39 -6.50 12.49
C GLU A 193 5.10 -6.07 13.78
N PRO A 194 6.46 -6.01 13.77
CA PRO A 194 7.26 -5.69 14.93
C PRO A 194 7.16 -4.21 15.33
N ARG A 195 7.27 -3.95 16.64
CA ARG A 195 7.39 -2.60 17.20
C ARG A 195 8.81 -2.34 17.67
N VAL A 196 9.26 -1.11 17.56
CA VAL A 196 10.60 -0.68 18.00
C VAL A 196 10.78 -0.92 19.49
N SER A 197 9.79 -0.56 20.33
CA SER A 197 9.84 -0.74 21.78
C SER A 197 10.05 -2.18 22.22
N ASP A 198 9.61 -3.16 21.42
CA ASP A 198 9.74 -4.59 21.70
C ASP A 198 11.08 -5.18 21.20
N HIS A 199 11.92 -4.37 20.50
CA HIS A 199 13.14 -4.84 19.84
C HIS A 199 14.41 -4.11 20.29
N MET A 200 14.38 -3.43 21.43
CA MET A 200 15.54 -2.67 21.95
C MET A 200 16.81 -3.50 22.13
N PRO A 201 16.77 -4.74 22.66
CA PRO A 201 17.98 -5.55 22.74
C PRO A 201 18.64 -5.80 21.39
N GLN A 202 17.85 -6.12 20.35
CA GLN A 202 18.35 -6.41 19.00
C GLN A 202 18.91 -5.15 18.33
N ILE A 203 18.28 -3.99 18.56
CA ILE A 203 18.76 -2.70 18.08
C ILE A 203 20.10 -2.36 18.73
N ILE A 204 20.21 -2.49 20.06
CA ILE A 204 21.44 -2.24 20.81
C ILE A 204 22.56 -3.18 20.34
N ASP A 205 22.25 -4.46 20.13
CA ASP A 205 23.23 -5.44 19.67
C ASP A 205 23.72 -5.12 18.24
N MET A 206 22.85 -4.68 17.33
CA MET A 206 23.29 -4.23 16.00
C MET A 206 24.17 -2.98 16.09
N ILE A 207 23.83 -2.01 16.95
CA ILE A 207 24.67 -0.82 17.15
C ILE A 207 26.04 -1.20 17.68
N LYS A 208 26.14 -2.14 18.66
CA LYS A 208 27.40 -2.68 19.14
C LYS A 208 28.26 -3.27 18.02
N GLN A 209 27.65 -4.11 17.16
CA GLN A 209 28.35 -4.68 16.01
C GLN A 209 28.90 -3.60 15.07
N ILE A 210 28.14 -2.54 14.81
CA ILE A 210 28.58 -1.41 13.97
C ILE A 210 29.73 -0.66 14.62
N VAL A 211 29.68 -0.46 15.95
CA VAL A 211 30.77 0.17 16.74
C VAL A 211 32.03 -0.70 16.74
N ASP A 212 31.89 -1.99 17.02
CA ASP A 212 32.98 -2.96 17.06
C ASP A 212 33.68 -3.11 15.71
N ASN A 213 32.90 -3.05 14.62
CA ASN A 213 33.41 -3.04 13.26
C ASN A 213 34.04 -1.69 12.85
N GLY A 214 34.01 -0.70 13.73
CA GLY A 214 34.69 0.58 13.55
C GLY A 214 33.96 1.61 12.72
N PHE A 215 32.66 1.39 12.37
CA PHE A 215 31.87 2.31 11.55
C PHE A 215 31.09 3.35 12.37
N ALA A 216 31.10 3.27 13.70
CA ALA A 216 30.41 4.23 14.56
C ALA A 216 31.31 4.71 15.70
N TYR A 217 30.91 5.78 16.37
CA TYR A 217 31.58 6.37 17.52
C TYR A 217 30.60 6.97 18.52
N GLY A 218 30.96 6.97 19.80
CA GLY A 218 30.19 7.57 20.88
C GLY A 218 30.63 9.01 21.17
N VAL A 219 29.68 9.88 21.52
CA VAL A 219 29.89 11.25 22.01
C VAL A 219 28.79 11.60 23.01
N ASP A 220 29.14 11.83 24.27
CA ASP A 220 28.24 12.29 25.34
C ASP A 220 26.96 11.47 25.48
N GLY A 221 27.05 10.14 25.36
CA GLY A 221 25.91 9.22 25.41
C GLY A 221 25.16 9.01 24.09
N ASP A 222 25.42 9.82 23.08
CA ASP A 222 24.96 9.58 21.70
C ASP A 222 25.92 8.65 20.96
N VAL A 223 25.42 7.88 19.99
CA VAL A 223 26.24 7.10 19.08
C VAL A 223 25.92 7.50 17.64
N TYR A 224 26.95 7.86 16.89
CA TYR A 224 26.83 8.29 15.50
C TYR A 224 27.50 7.30 14.54
N PHE A 225 26.86 7.04 13.41
CA PHE A 225 27.47 6.35 12.28
C PHE A 225 28.42 7.30 11.55
N SER A 226 29.63 6.83 11.26
CA SER A 226 30.65 7.61 10.54
C SER A 226 30.53 7.36 9.04
N VAL A 227 29.87 8.28 8.32
CA VAL A 227 29.55 8.11 6.90
C VAL A 227 30.81 8.06 6.03
N GLU A 228 31.85 8.80 6.37
CA GLU A 228 33.13 8.80 5.65
C GLU A 228 33.83 7.43 5.63
N LYS A 229 33.57 6.58 6.63
CA LYS A 229 34.13 5.24 6.70
C LYS A 229 33.45 4.23 5.78
N PHE A 230 32.35 4.63 5.12
CA PHE A 230 31.60 3.79 4.20
C PHE A 230 31.66 4.36 2.77
N PRO A 231 32.62 3.96 1.93
CA PRO A 231 32.88 4.57 0.61
C PRO A 231 31.68 4.53 -0.35
N ASP A 232 30.83 3.51 -0.21
CA ASP A 232 29.67 3.30 -1.09
C ASP A 232 28.39 4.04 -0.62
N TYR A 233 28.51 5.01 0.32
CA TYR A 233 27.36 5.80 0.75
C TYR A 233 26.78 6.61 -0.41
N GLY A 234 25.47 6.54 -0.57
CA GLY A 234 24.77 7.21 -1.67
C GLY A 234 24.49 6.31 -2.89
N ARG A 235 24.85 5.02 -2.84
CA ARG A 235 24.68 4.11 -3.99
C ARG A 235 23.23 3.86 -4.39
N LEU A 236 22.28 3.90 -3.45
CA LEU A 236 20.85 3.74 -3.74
C LEU A 236 20.28 5.02 -4.34
N SER A 237 20.50 6.14 -3.68
CA SER A 237 19.96 7.45 -4.05
C SER A 237 20.71 8.08 -5.23
N GLY A 238 21.98 7.73 -5.41
CA GLY A 238 22.90 8.39 -6.35
C GLY A 238 23.39 9.74 -5.88
N ARG A 239 23.14 10.08 -4.61
CA ARG A 239 23.64 11.32 -4.01
C ARG A 239 25.10 11.14 -3.61
N LYS A 240 25.90 12.16 -3.86
CA LYS A 240 27.24 12.22 -3.32
C LYS A 240 27.21 12.84 -1.91
N LEU A 241 28.17 12.46 -1.08
CA LEU A 241 28.27 12.98 0.28
C LEU A 241 28.40 14.52 0.29
N GLU A 242 29.07 15.07 -0.69
CA GLU A 242 29.29 16.51 -0.89
C GLU A 242 27.97 17.26 -1.22
N ASP A 243 26.98 16.57 -1.81
CA ASP A 243 25.67 17.15 -2.15
C ASP A 243 24.73 17.21 -0.94
N ASN A 244 25.10 16.56 0.18
CA ASN A 244 24.31 16.55 1.39
C ASN A 244 24.42 17.90 2.11
N ARG A 245 23.40 18.74 1.95
CA ARG A 245 23.29 19.98 2.72
C ARG A 245 22.98 19.64 4.18
N ALA A 246 24.02 19.75 5.02
CA ALA A 246 23.85 19.66 6.46
C ALA A 246 22.84 20.74 6.92
N GLY A 247 21.86 20.36 7.74
CA GLY A 247 20.87 21.30 8.28
C GLY A 247 19.50 21.29 7.61
N GLU A 248 19.30 20.61 6.46
CA GLU A 248 17.99 20.60 5.80
C GLU A 248 16.88 19.89 6.60
N ARG A 249 17.22 18.86 7.38
CA ARG A 249 16.26 18.05 8.15
C ARG A 249 16.46 18.05 9.65
N VAL A 250 17.71 18.20 10.09
CA VAL A 250 18.11 18.18 11.51
C VAL A 250 19.14 19.27 11.71
N ALA A 251 19.03 20.00 12.82
CA ALA A 251 20.03 21.03 13.19
C ALA A 251 21.45 20.42 13.19
N ILE A 252 22.42 21.22 12.75
CA ILE A 252 23.83 20.82 12.74
C ILE A 252 24.29 20.66 14.18
N ASP A 253 24.73 19.46 14.51
CA ASP A 253 25.34 19.16 15.81
C ASP A 253 26.87 19.24 15.69
N SER A 254 27.47 20.21 16.35
CA SER A 254 28.92 20.46 16.31
C SER A 254 29.77 19.35 16.95
N ARG A 255 29.15 18.42 17.69
CA ARG A 255 29.83 17.25 18.29
C ARG A 255 30.12 16.15 17.25
N LYS A 256 29.43 16.17 16.09
CA LYS A 256 29.66 15.22 15.01
C LYS A 256 31.01 15.45 14.34
N ARG A 257 31.69 14.35 14.00
CA ARG A 257 32.96 14.40 13.24
C ARG A 257 32.73 14.90 11.80
N ASN A 258 31.62 14.46 11.19
CA ASN A 258 31.15 14.94 9.90
C ASN A 258 29.68 15.35 10.03
N PRO A 259 29.25 16.49 9.49
CA PRO A 259 27.85 16.93 9.53
C PRO A 259 26.86 15.91 8.92
N ALA A 260 27.30 15.04 8.01
CA ALA A 260 26.50 13.99 7.40
C ALA A 260 26.34 12.75 8.30
N ASP A 261 27.11 12.61 9.37
CA ASP A 261 26.97 11.50 10.32
C ASP A 261 25.56 11.52 10.94
N PHE A 262 24.99 10.34 11.15
CA PHE A 262 23.62 10.22 11.65
C PHE A 262 23.56 9.35 12.91
N ALA A 263 22.59 9.67 13.77
CA ALA A 263 22.45 9.00 15.06
C ALA A 263 22.01 7.54 14.92
N LEU A 264 22.70 6.65 15.61
CA LEU A 264 22.31 5.26 15.86
C LEU A 264 21.64 5.14 17.23
N TRP A 265 22.15 5.86 18.24
CA TRP A 265 21.59 5.97 19.57
C TRP A 265 21.55 7.42 20.00
N LYS A 266 20.48 7.85 20.63
CA LYS A 266 20.32 9.20 21.16
C LYS A 266 20.19 9.10 22.68
N SER A 267 21.02 9.82 23.44
CA SER A 267 20.88 9.91 24.89
C SER A 267 19.52 10.52 25.24
N ALA A 268 18.91 9.98 26.30
CA ALA A 268 17.59 10.43 26.76
C ALA A 268 17.65 11.85 27.32
N LYS A 269 16.64 12.64 26.99
CA LYS A 269 16.36 13.92 27.65
C LYS A 269 15.37 13.71 28.79
N GLU A 270 15.34 14.67 29.69
CA GLU A 270 14.40 14.64 30.81
C GLU A 270 12.95 14.52 30.32
N GLY A 271 12.20 13.53 30.86
CA GLY A 271 10.81 13.27 30.48
C GLY A 271 10.60 12.43 29.22
N GLU A 272 11.67 12.06 28.49
CA GLU A 272 11.57 11.16 27.33
C GLU A 272 11.55 9.68 27.77
N PRO A 273 10.85 8.80 27.04
CA PRO A 273 10.99 7.36 27.21
C PRO A 273 12.42 6.93 26.87
N PHE A 274 13.01 6.06 27.67
CA PHE A 274 14.37 5.59 27.46
C PHE A 274 14.54 4.10 27.79
N TRP A 275 15.62 3.55 27.29
CA TRP A 275 16.11 2.19 27.57
C TRP A 275 17.58 2.24 27.95
N GLU A 276 17.98 1.33 28.84
CA GLU A 276 19.38 1.19 29.23
C GLU A 276 20.21 0.63 28.08
N SER A 277 21.39 1.19 27.88
CA SER A 277 22.35 0.76 26.87
C SER A 277 23.79 0.89 27.38
N PRO A 278 24.79 0.31 26.70
CA PRO A 278 26.21 0.51 27.05
C PRO A 278 26.68 1.96 26.98
N TRP A 279 25.94 2.81 26.29
CA TRP A 279 26.25 4.24 26.12
C TRP A 279 25.49 5.14 27.10
N GLY A 280 24.66 4.54 27.95
CA GLY A 280 23.74 5.20 28.86
C GLY A 280 22.27 5.12 28.45
N PRO A 281 21.37 5.66 29.29
CA PRO A 281 19.95 5.69 29.00
C PRO A 281 19.66 6.51 27.73
N GLY A 282 18.82 5.96 26.85
CA GLY A 282 18.55 6.60 25.56
C GLY A 282 17.52 5.84 24.72
N ARG A 283 17.48 6.17 23.44
CA ARG A 283 16.58 5.58 22.45
C ARG A 283 17.26 5.49 21.08
N PRO A 284 16.77 4.62 20.18
CA PRO A 284 17.39 4.46 18.87
C PRO A 284 17.23 5.70 17.97
N GLY A 285 18.16 5.85 17.04
CA GLY A 285 17.95 6.67 15.86
C GLY A 285 16.97 6.01 14.91
N TRP A 286 16.22 6.79 14.14
CA TRP A 286 15.11 6.31 13.29
C TRP A 286 15.49 5.21 12.28
N HIS A 287 16.71 5.21 11.74
CA HIS A 287 17.08 4.30 10.65
C HIS A 287 17.47 2.90 11.15
N ILE A 288 18.13 2.83 12.30
CA ILE A 288 18.62 1.55 12.86
C ILE A 288 17.48 0.61 13.28
N GLU A 289 16.31 1.17 13.55
CA GLU A 289 15.10 0.43 13.90
C GLU A 289 14.75 -0.59 12.83
N CYS A 290 14.61 -0.13 11.58
CA CYS A 290 14.27 -0.97 10.43
C CYS A 290 15.40 -1.94 10.08
N SER A 291 16.66 -1.50 10.17
CA SER A 291 17.82 -2.36 9.94
C SER A 291 17.85 -3.54 10.93
N ALA A 292 17.64 -3.29 12.21
CA ALA A 292 17.63 -4.33 13.23
C ALA A 292 16.40 -5.25 13.08
N MET A 293 15.20 -4.69 12.97
CA MET A 293 13.97 -5.50 12.87
C MET A 293 13.93 -6.34 11.59
N SER A 294 14.38 -5.81 10.45
CA SER A 294 14.46 -6.59 9.20
C SER A 294 15.44 -7.76 9.34
N SER A 295 16.58 -7.55 9.99
CA SER A 295 17.57 -8.61 10.20
C SER A 295 17.08 -9.72 11.14
N VAL A 296 16.26 -9.40 12.14
CA VAL A 296 15.67 -10.37 13.07
C VAL A 296 14.74 -11.33 12.35
N TYR A 297 13.87 -10.83 11.47
CA TYR A 297 12.81 -11.64 10.85
C TYR A 297 13.18 -12.23 9.49
N LEU A 298 14.06 -11.56 8.73
CA LEU A 298 14.42 -11.95 7.36
C LEU A 298 15.93 -12.24 7.22
N GLY A 299 16.72 -12.00 8.25
CA GLY A 299 18.17 -12.05 8.19
C GLY A 299 18.76 -10.83 7.48
N TYR A 300 20.08 -10.74 7.42
CA TYR A 300 20.78 -9.67 6.72
C TYR A 300 20.66 -9.74 5.20
N SER A 301 20.07 -10.79 4.68
CA SER A 301 20.01 -11.06 3.26
C SER A 301 18.64 -11.63 2.85
N PHE A 302 17.79 -10.79 2.24
CA PHE A 302 16.43 -11.13 1.84
C PHE A 302 16.05 -10.54 0.47
N ASP A 303 14.81 -10.74 0.01
CA ASP A 303 14.45 -10.47 -1.38
C ASP A 303 14.06 -9.02 -1.62
N ILE A 304 13.07 -8.49 -0.91
CA ILE A 304 12.46 -7.19 -1.20
C ILE A 304 12.49 -6.29 0.02
N HIS A 305 13.06 -5.08 -0.15
CA HIS A 305 12.88 -3.99 0.79
C HIS A 305 12.12 -2.85 0.10
N GLY A 306 11.06 -2.35 0.73
CA GLY A 306 10.17 -1.39 0.12
C GLY A 306 9.74 -0.24 1.01
N GLY A 307 9.27 0.84 0.36
CA GLY A 307 8.73 2.03 1.02
C GLY A 307 8.41 3.15 0.03
N GLY A 308 8.05 4.32 0.54
CA GLY A 308 7.86 5.52 -0.28
C GLY A 308 9.17 6.02 -0.91
N MET A 309 9.10 6.71 -2.04
CA MET A 309 10.27 7.34 -2.67
C MET A 309 10.99 8.32 -1.74
N ASP A 310 10.29 8.91 -0.78
CA ASP A 310 10.86 9.82 0.22
C ASP A 310 11.72 9.11 1.26
N LEU A 311 11.56 7.80 1.41
CA LEU A 311 12.41 6.98 2.27
C LEU A 311 13.72 6.59 1.57
N MET A 312 13.80 6.69 0.23
CA MET A 312 15.01 6.31 -0.50
C MET A 312 16.25 6.99 0.07
N PHE A 313 16.12 8.29 0.42
CA PHE A 313 17.16 9.05 1.09
C PHE A 313 16.56 9.99 2.16
N PRO A 314 17.13 10.04 3.38
CA PRO A 314 18.31 9.27 3.81
C PRO A 314 17.98 7.88 4.39
N HIS A 315 16.69 7.52 4.61
CA HIS A 315 16.30 6.39 5.46
C HIS A 315 16.85 5.05 4.94
N HIS A 316 16.47 4.63 3.73
CA HIS A 316 16.92 3.36 3.16
C HIS A 316 18.42 3.36 2.82
N GLU A 317 18.99 4.51 2.43
CA GLU A 317 20.44 4.64 2.26
C GLU A 317 21.17 4.34 3.59
N ASN A 318 20.68 4.90 4.70
CA ASN A 318 21.25 4.67 6.02
C ASN A 318 21.03 3.22 6.49
N GLU A 319 19.90 2.60 6.19
CA GLU A 319 19.68 1.18 6.49
C GLU A 319 20.66 0.26 5.75
N ILE A 320 20.98 0.58 4.49
CA ILE A 320 21.96 -0.19 3.71
C ILE A 320 23.32 -0.17 4.39
N VAL A 321 23.80 1.01 4.74
CA VAL A 321 25.13 1.13 5.35
C VAL A 321 25.19 0.56 6.77
N GLN A 322 24.11 0.69 7.54
CA GLN A 322 23.97 0.06 8.85
C GLN A 322 24.05 -1.47 8.76
N SER A 323 23.25 -2.05 7.88
CA SER A 323 23.21 -3.50 7.68
C SER A 323 24.53 -4.05 7.17
N CYS A 324 25.17 -3.36 6.20
CA CYS A 324 26.49 -3.75 5.69
C CYS A 324 27.62 -3.55 6.72
N ALA A 325 27.53 -2.52 7.57
CA ALA A 325 28.50 -2.27 8.62
C ALA A 325 28.37 -3.28 9.77
N ALA A 326 27.15 -3.76 10.06
CA ALA A 326 26.93 -4.82 11.04
C ALA A 326 27.33 -6.21 10.50
N CYS A 327 27.04 -6.49 9.22
CA CYS A 327 27.28 -7.80 8.59
C CYS A 327 27.72 -7.61 7.13
N CYS A 328 28.94 -8.01 6.81
CA CYS A 328 29.51 -7.87 5.44
C CYS A 328 28.78 -8.71 4.38
N GLU A 329 27.99 -9.72 4.79
CA GLU A 329 27.16 -10.53 3.89
C GLU A 329 25.78 -9.93 3.63
N SER A 330 25.48 -8.74 4.18
CA SER A 330 24.20 -8.07 3.99
C SER A 330 23.93 -7.81 2.51
N ASN A 331 22.80 -8.33 2.03
CA ASN A 331 22.41 -8.20 0.64
C ASN A 331 20.90 -8.24 0.44
N ILE A 332 20.30 -7.09 0.23
CA ILE A 332 18.89 -6.97 -0.14
C ILE A 332 18.82 -6.94 -1.68
N ARG A 333 18.10 -7.92 -2.24
CA ARG A 333 18.11 -8.14 -3.69
C ARG A 333 17.38 -7.06 -4.48
N TYR A 334 16.21 -6.63 -4.01
CA TYR A 334 15.37 -5.65 -4.71
C TYR A 334 14.94 -4.54 -3.78
N TRP A 335 15.28 -3.31 -4.14
CA TRP A 335 14.78 -2.09 -3.49
C TRP A 335 13.62 -1.54 -4.31
N VAL A 336 12.44 -1.47 -3.71
CA VAL A 336 11.19 -1.11 -4.39
C VAL A 336 10.57 0.13 -3.77
N HIS A 337 10.38 1.17 -4.58
CA HIS A 337 9.83 2.45 -4.09
C HIS A 337 8.58 2.85 -4.84
N ASN A 338 7.55 3.26 -4.11
CA ASN A 338 6.34 3.84 -4.68
C ASN A 338 6.40 5.37 -4.73
N GLY A 339 5.71 5.95 -5.74
CA GLY A 339 5.60 7.40 -5.91
C GLY A 339 4.67 8.03 -4.89
N PHE A 340 4.77 9.36 -4.76
CA PHE A 340 4.00 10.17 -3.83
C PHE A 340 2.54 10.35 -4.26
N VAL A 341 1.72 10.82 -3.32
CA VAL A 341 0.49 11.54 -3.63
C VAL A 341 0.80 13.03 -3.63
N THR A 342 0.36 13.72 -4.66
CA THR A 342 0.47 15.19 -4.79
C THR A 342 -0.91 15.83 -4.76
N ILE A 343 -0.98 17.10 -4.38
CA ILE A 343 -2.14 17.97 -4.54
C ILE A 343 -1.63 19.20 -5.27
N ASN A 344 -2.23 19.55 -6.40
CA ASN A 344 -1.78 20.65 -7.25
C ASN A 344 -0.28 20.57 -7.59
N SER A 345 0.21 19.35 -7.87
CA SER A 345 1.62 19.05 -8.14
C SER A 345 2.59 19.22 -6.95
N GLU A 346 2.11 19.59 -5.77
CA GLU A 346 2.89 19.63 -4.54
C GLU A 346 2.76 18.32 -3.74
N LYS A 347 3.85 17.87 -3.13
CA LYS A 347 3.81 16.66 -2.29
C LYS A 347 2.84 16.86 -1.13
N MET A 348 1.90 15.92 -0.96
CA MET A 348 1.03 15.88 0.20
C MET A 348 1.84 15.56 1.47
N SER A 349 1.76 16.41 2.47
CA SER A 349 2.42 16.18 3.77
C SER A 349 1.70 16.89 4.92
N LYS A 350 1.84 16.32 6.13
CA LYS A 350 1.29 16.93 7.36
C LYS A 350 1.93 18.30 7.66
N SER A 351 3.23 18.44 7.40
CA SER A 351 3.96 19.70 7.63
C SER A 351 3.51 20.86 6.76
N LEU A 352 2.96 20.57 5.56
CA LEU A 352 2.40 21.58 4.66
C LEU A 352 0.91 21.85 4.91
N GLY A 353 0.26 21.06 5.77
CA GLY A 353 -1.18 21.18 6.02
C GLY A 353 -2.08 20.80 4.83
N ASN A 354 -1.51 20.32 3.73
CA ASN A 354 -2.20 19.96 2.49
C ASN A 354 -2.51 18.46 2.42
N PHE A 355 -3.06 17.87 3.45
CA PHE A 355 -3.31 16.42 3.48
C PHE A 355 -4.76 16.11 3.85
N PHE A 356 -5.22 14.95 3.36
CA PHE A 356 -6.48 14.34 3.78
C PHE A 356 -6.20 13.02 4.47
N THR A 357 -6.86 12.78 5.59
CA THR A 357 -6.86 11.46 6.22
C THR A 357 -7.62 10.46 5.37
N ILE A 358 -7.29 9.18 5.50
CA ILE A 358 -8.04 8.10 4.85
C ILE A 358 -9.52 8.20 5.20
N ARG A 359 -9.84 8.46 6.47
CA ARG A 359 -11.21 8.53 6.99
C ARG A 359 -12.02 9.66 6.37
N GLN A 360 -11.42 10.85 6.23
CA GLN A 360 -12.10 11.97 5.56
C GLN A 360 -12.50 11.61 4.12
N VAL A 361 -11.64 10.90 3.40
CA VAL A 361 -11.96 10.50 2.02
C VAL A 361 -12.99 9.38 1.98
N ILE A 362 -12.87 8.35 2.81
CA ILE A 362 -13.85 7.25 2.81
C ILE A 362 -15.20 7.64 3.42
N GLU A 363 -15.28 8.78 4.08
CA GLU A 363 -16.57 9.37 4.46
C GLU A 363 -17.42 9.75 3.24
N LEU A 364 -16.78 10.25 2.18
CA LEU A 364 -17.43 10.70 0.94
C LEU A 364 -17.38 9.65 -0.18
N TYR A 365 -16.38 8.78 -0.19
CA TYR A 365 -16.14 7.79 -1.25
C TYR A 365 -16.09 6.36 -0.70
N HIS A 366 -16.50 5.40 -1.51
CA HIS A 366 -16.36 4.00 -1.13
C HIS A 366 -14.87 3.61 -1.01
N PRO A 367 -14.43 2.87 0.04
CA PRO A 367 -13.02 2.52 0.21
C PRO A 367 -12.38 1.85 -1.00
N LEU A 368 -13.12 0.98 -1.70
CA LEU A 368 -12.62 0.33 -2.92
C LEU A 368 -12.48 1.30 -4.11
N ALA A 369 -13.24 2.41 -4.14
CA ALA A 369 -13.02 3.48 -5.11
C ALA A 369 -11.71 4.22 -4.84
N LEU A 370 -11.42 4.54 -3.56
CA LEU A 370 -10.13 5.09 -3.16
C LEU A 370 -9.00 4.11 -3.50
N ARG A 371 -9.16 2.82 -3.22
CA ARG A 371 -8.18 1.80 -3.57
C ARG A 371 -7.93 1.75 -5.09
N LEU A 372 -9.00 1.75 -5.91
CA LEU A 372 -8.87 1.77 -7.37
C LEU A 372 -8.19 3.05 -7.87
N PHE A 373 -8.53 4.21 -7.31
CA PHE A 373 -7.84 5.47 -7.60
C PHE A 373 -6.34 5.36 -7.34
N LEU A 374 -5.93 4.88 -6.16
CA LEU A 374 -4.52 4.71 -5.79
C LEU A 374 -3.76 3.75 -6.72
N MET A 375 -4.46 2.85 -7.40
CA MET A 375 -3.91 1.93 -8.40
C MET A 375 -3.92 2.49 -9.82
N GLY A 376 -4.55 3.63 -10.04
CA GLY A 376 -4.84 4.20 -11.37
C GLY A 376 -3.61 4.62 -12.16
N THR A 377 -2.45 4.78 -11.51
CA THR A 377 -1.17 5.12 -12.15
C THR A 377 -0.12 4.05 -11.89
N HIS A 378 0.99 4.09 -12.64
CA HIS A 378 2.13 3.23 -12.35
C HIS A 378 2.61 3.46 -10.91
N TYR A 379 2.95 2.38 -10.19
CA TYR A 379 3.25 2.46 -8.75
C TYR A 379 4.38 3.43 -8.39
N ARG A 380 5.36 3.62 -9.28
CA ARG A 380 6.49 4.55 -9.11
C ARG A 380 6.17 6.01 -9.44
N SER A 381 5.13 6.22 -10.24
CA SER A 381 4.73 7.57 -10.63
C SER A 381 4.02 8.28 -9.49
N PRO A 382 4.20 9.58 -9.33
CA PRO A 382 3.33 10.35 -8.46
C PRO A 382 1.88 10.24 -8.95
N ILE A 383 0.95 10.34 -8.03
CA ILE A 383 -0.47 10.42 -8.33
C ILE A 383 -1.01 11.73 -7.79
N ASN A 384 -1.58 12.55 -8.68
CA ASN A 384 -2.20 13.79 -8.25
C ASN A 384 -3.61 13.51 -7.72
N TYR A 385 -3.87 13.90 -6.47
CA TYR A 385 -5.21 13.82 -5.89
C TYR A 385 -6.12 14.84 -6.60
N SER A 386 -7.26 14.35 -7.04
CA SER A 386 -8.29 15.16 -7.68
C SER A 386 -9.64 14.49 -7.48
N ASP A 387 -10.65 15.27 -7.15
CA ASP A 387 -12.01 14.77 -6.97
C ASP A 387 -12.55 14.15 -8.26
N VAL A 388 -12.19 14.69 -9.43
CA VAL A 388 -12.55 14.14 -10.75
C VAL A 388 -12.03 12.70 -10.91
N LEU A 389 -10.77 12.45 -10.53
CA LEU A 389 -10.17 11.11 -10.65
C LEU A 389 -10.78 10.13 -9.65
N LEU A 390 -11.11 10.60 -8.46
CA LEU A 390 -11.75 9.77 -7.44
C LEU A 390 -13.21 9.45 -7.79
N GLU A 391 -13.96 10.43 -8.36
CA GLU A 391 -15.29 10.20 -8.94
C GLU A 391 -15.22 9.18 -10.09
N SER A 392 -14.26 9.32 -11.00
CA SER A 392 -14.04 8.36 -12.08
C SER A 392 -13.75 6.95 -11.56
N ALA A 393 -12.97 6.84 -10.49
CA ALA A 393 -12.71 5.54 -9.85
C ALA A 393 -13.98 4.96 -9.21
N SER A 394 -14.80 5.81 -8.57
CA SER A 394 -16.08 5.43 -7.97
C SER A 394 -17.06 4.92 -9.04
N GLU A 395 -17.19 5.64 -10.15
CA GLU A 395 -18.03 5.24 -11.29
C GLU A 395 -17.56 3.90 -11.87
N ARG A 396 -16.25 3.71 -12.08
CA ARG A 396 -15.69 2.45 -12.61
C ARG A 396 -15.98 1.26 -11.71
N ILE A 397 -15.83 1.40 -10.38
CA ILE A 397 -16.16 0.36 -9.41
C ILE A 397 -17.66 0.02 -9.47
N PHE A 398 -18.52 1.05 -9.55
CA PHE A 398 -19.95 0.86 -9.70
C PHE A 398 -20.30 0.01 -10.95
N TYR A 399 -19.71 0.33 -12.10
CA TYR A 399 -19.94 -0.43 -13.34
C TYR A 399 -19.46 -1.87 -13.24
N ILE A 400 -18.28 -2.10 -12.65
CA ILE A 400 -17.75 -3.45 -12.47
C ILE A 400 -18.72 -4.30 -11.65
N TYR A 401 -19.27 -3.75 -10.56
CA TYR A 401 -20.19 -4.48 -9.69
C TYR A 401 -21.60 -4.61 -10.26
N GLN A 402 -22.09 -3.59 -10.97
CA GLN A 402 -23.36 -3.66 -11.67
C GLN A 402 -23.36 -4.74 -12.75
N GLY A 403 -22.28 -4.86 -13.51
CA GLY A 403 -22.13 -5.89 -14.53
C GLY A 403 -22.22 -7.30 -13.95
N LYS A 404 -21.77 -7.50 -12.71
CA LYS A 404 -21.83 -8.76 -11.98
C LYS A 404 -23.23 -9.15 -11.49
N LYS A 405 -24.12 -8.19 -11.28
CA LYS A 405 -25.50 -8.43 -10.81
C LYS A 405 -26.40 -9.01 -11.92
N ARG A 406 -26.04 -8.84 -13.21
CA ARG A 406 -26.77 -9.46 -14.32
C ARG A 406 -26.39 -10.94 -14.37
N GLU A 407 -27.36 -11.83 -14.17
CA GLU A 407 -27.17 -13.28 -14.34
C GLU A 407 -26.66 -13.56 -15.76
N LEU A 408 -25.46 -14.10 -15.84
CA LEU A 408 -24.83 -14.46 -17.09
C LEU A 408 -25.33 -15.83 -17.52
N ARG A 409 -26.21 -15.86 -18.52
CA ARG A 409 -26.90 -17.08 -19.00
C ARG A 409 -26.06 -17.97 -19.93
N VAL A 410 -24.78 -17.71 -20.13
CA VAL A 410 -23.94 -18.43 -21.11
C VAL A 410 -22.64 -18.88 -20.47
N GLU A 411 -22.22 -20.13 -20.72
CA GLU A 411 -21.00 -20.73 -20.14
C GLU A 411 -19.72 -19.92 -20.41
N SER A 412 -19.60 -19.29 -21.59
CA SER A 412 -18.47 -18.40 -21.92
C SER A 412 -18.39 -17.18 -21.00
N LEU A 413 -19.52 -16.71 -20.50
CA LEU A 413 -19.61 -15.60 -19.56
C LEU A 413 -19.25 -16.06 -18.12
N ALA A 414 -19.50 -17.32 -17.77
CA ALA A 414 -19.06 -17.88 -16.49
C ALA A 414 -17.54 -17.96 -16.37
N ALA A 415 -16.83 -18.30 -17.47
CA ALA A 415 -15.37 -18.28 -17.52
C ALA A 415 -14.81 -16.85 -17.37
N LEU A 416 -15.43 -15.86 -18.04
CA LEU A 416 -15.10 -14.45 -17.89
C LEU A 416 -15.36 -13.96 -16.47
N GLU A 417 -16.46 -14.35 -15.86
CA GLU A 417 -16.78 -14.04 -14.48
C GLU A 417 -15.73 -14.56 -13.51
N LYS A 418 -15.33 -15.83 -13.65
CA LYS A 418 -14.25 -16.44 -12.85
C LYS A 418 -12.96 -15.64 -12.99
N THR A 419 -12.60 -15.24 -14.21
CA THR A 419 -11.40 -14.44 -14.48
C THR A 419 -11.48 -13.07 -13.82
N ILE A 420 -12.62 -12.37 -13.94
CA ILE A 420 -12.83 -11.07 -13.29
C ILE A 420 -12.74 -11.21 -11.76
N LYS A 421 -13.36 -12.23 -11.17
CA LYS A 421 -13.27 -12.50 -9.73
C LYS A 421 -11.81 -12.70 -9.29
N HIS A 422 -11.03 -13.48 -10.04
CA HIS A 422 -9.61 -13.68 -9.73
C HIS A 422 -8.83 -12.36 -9.80
N VAL A 423 -9.05 -11.54 -10.81
CA VAL A 423 -8.39 -10.23 -10.94
C VAL A 423 -8.79 -9.31 -9.79
N LEU A 424 -10.07 -9.19 -9.48
CA LEU A 424 -10.55 -8.35 -8.38
C LEU A 424 -9.99 -8.83 -7.02
N THR A 425 -9.90 -10.14 -6.81
CA THR A 425 -9.31 -10.70 -5.59
C THR A 425 -7.83 -10.38 -5.49
N ALA A 426 -7.06 -10.58 -6.58
CA ALA A 426 -5.63 -10.26 -6.63
C ALA A 426 -5.36 -8.77 -6.42
N LEU A 427 -6.28 -7.90 -6.83
CA LEU A 427 -6.18 -6.46 -6.63
C LEU A 427 -6.78 -5.98 -5.28
N GLY A 428 -7.39 -6.88 -4.51
CA GLY A 428 -8.08 -6.52 -3.27
C GLY A 428 -9.32 -5.66 -3.50
N LEU A 429 -9.96 -5.78 -4.67
CA LEU A 429 -11.17 -5.05 -5.07
C LEU A 429 -12.44 -5.90 -4.95
N MET A 430 -12.36 -7.08 -4.35
CA MET A 430 -13.54 -7.91 -4.10
C MET A 430 -14.33 -7.36 -2.93
N PRO A 431 -15.60 -6.98 -3.11
CA PRO A 431 -16.46 -6.65 -1.98
C PRO A 431 -16.96 -7.93 -1.31
N SER A 432 -17.38 -7.83 -0.06
CA SER A 432 -18.08 -8.92 0.64
C SER A 432 -19.45 -9.21 0.00
N SER A 433 -20.12 -8.17 -0.48
CA SER A 433 -21.39 -8.24 -1.21
C SER A 433 -21.42 -7.16 -2.29
N TYR A 434 -21.75 -7.56 -3.54
CA TYR A 434 -21.93 -6.61 -4.63
C TYR A 434 -23.13 -5.69 -4.42
N SER A 435 -24.22 -6.21 -3.86
CA SER A 435 -25.41 -5.41 -3.59
C SER A 435 -25.15 -4.34 -2.54
N GLU A 436 -24.44 -4.70 -1.47
CA GLU A 436 -24.05 -3.79 -0.41
C GLU A 436 -23.09 -2.73 -0.92
N ALA A 437 -22.06 -3.12 -1.67
CA ALA A 437 -21.11 -2.19 -2.26
C ALA A 437 -21.78 -1.20 -3.23
N LEU A 438 -22.73 -1.66 -4.06
CA LEU A 438 -23.50 -0.78 -4.95
C LEU A 438 -24.38 0.20 -4.17
N HIS A 439 -24.98 -0.26 -3.07
CA HIS A 439 -25.78 0.60 -2.18
C HIS A 439 -24.89 1.70 -1.57
N GLN A 440 -23.78 1.31 -0.96
CA GLN A 440 -22.82 2.25 -0.37
C GLN A 440 -22.25 3.24 -1.40
N LEU A 441 -21.97 2.82 -2.62
CA LEU A 441 -21.52 3.70 -3.70
C LEU A 441 -22.57 4.77 -4.05
N ARG A 442 -23.87 4.40 -4.04
CA ARG A 442 -24.98 5.35 -4.24
C ARG A 442 -25.11 6.30 -3.06
N GLU A 443 -25.12 5.80 -1.83
CA GLU A 443 -25.19 6.65 -0.62
C GLU A 443 -24.06 7.68 -0.60
N LYS A 444 -22.82 7.26 -0.88
CA LYS A 444 -21.69 8.18 -0.96
C LYS A 444 -21.85 9.23 -2.06
N ALA A 445 -22.44 8.86 -3.21
CA ALA A 445 -22.72 9.81 -4.27
C ALA A 445 -23.76 10.86 -3.81
N LEU A 446 -24.86 10.42 -3.22
CA LEU A 446 -25.89 11.33 -2.67
C LEU A 446 -25.33 12.26 -1.59
N LYS A 447 -24.50 11.75 -0.69
CA LYS A 447 -23.85 12.54 0.36
C LYS A 447 -23.00 13.68 -0.23
N ARG A 448 -22.24 13.41 -1.31
CA ARG A 448 -21.40 14.44 -1.98
C ARG A 448 -22.23 15.58 -2.58
N VAL A 449 -23.37 15.24 -3.17
CA VAL A 449 -24.25 16.24 -3.83
C VAL A 449 -25.29 16.83 -2.91
N LYS A 450 -25.33 16.38 -1.65
CA LYS A 450 -26.31 16.81 -0.63
C LYS A 450 -27.76 16.57 -1.06
N PHE A 451 -28.02 15.48 -1.80
CA PHE A 451 -29.35 14.99 -2.15
C PHE A 451 -29.71 13.78 -1.28
N SER A 452 -30.97 13.61 -1.00
CA SER A 452 -31.54 12.37 -0.47
C SER A 452 -32.04 11.46 -1.61
N GLU A 453 -32.16 10.17 -1.34
CA GLU A 453 -32.76 9.22 -2.32
C GLU A 453 -34.18 9.63 -2.70
N THR A 454 -34.96 10.18 -1.74
CA THR A 454 -36.31 10.68 -1.96
C THR A 454 -36.35 11.87 -2.91
N GLU A 455 -35.42 12.81 -2.81
CA GLU A 455 -35.34 13.95 -3.73
C GLU A 455 -34.98 13.51 -5.16
N VAL A 456 -34.07 12.54 -5.30
CA VAL A 456 -33.74 11.98 -6.61
C VAL A 456 -34.96 11.26 -7.20
N GLN A 457 -35.70 10.50 -6.40
CA GLN A 457 -36.91 9.80 -6.84
C GLN A 457 -38.00 10.78 -7.27
N GLN A 458 -38.22 11.87 -6.54
CA GLN A 458 -39.14 12.94 -6.91
C GLN A 458 -38.78 13.57 -8.27
N LYS A 459 -37.48 13.83 -8.50
CA LYS A 459 -37.00 14.35 -9.81
C LYS A 459 -37.21 13.35 -10.93
N ILE A 460 -37.07 12.04 -10.68
CA ILE A 460 -37.38 10.98 -11.66
C ILE A 460 -38.87 11.01 -12.00
N GLU A 461 -39.75 11.06 -11.02
CA GLU A 461 -41.21 11.12 -11.22
C GLU A 461 -41.63 12.40 -11.94
N GLU A 462 -41.07 13.56 -11.58
CA GLU A 462 -41.30 14.82 -12.28
C GLU A 462 -40.91 14.74 -13.76
N ARG A 463 -39.73 14.14 -14.03
CA ARG A 463 -39.27 13.89 -15.41
C ARG A 463 -40.18 12.94 -16.17
N ASP A 464 -40.65 11.87 -15.56
CA ASP A 464 -41.54 10.89 -16.20
C ASP A 464 -42.90 11.50 -16.48
N MET A 465 -43.41 12.38 -15.62
CA MET A 465 -44.63 13.18 -15.87
C MET A 465 -44.44 14.13 -17.06
N ALA A 466 -43.32 14.86 -17.11
CA ALA A 466 -43.00 15.74 -18.22
C ALA A 466 -42.94 14.96 -19.56
N ARG A 467 -42.38 13.76 -19.58
CA ARG A 467 -42.36 12.88 -20.77
C ARG A 467 -43.76 12.43 -21.19
N LYS A 468 -44.63 12.06 -20.24
CA LYS A 468 -46.02 11.70 -20.48
C LYS A 468 -46.81 12.86 -21.09
N ASN A 469 -46.50 14.08 -20.63
CA ASN A 469 -47.12 15.31 -21.13
C ASN A 469 -46.48 15.85 -22.40
N LYS A 470 -45.45 15.15 -22.96
CA LYS A 470 -44.67 15.57 -24.15
C LYS A 470 -43.87 16.87 -23.94
N GLU A 471 -43.60 17.24 -22.69
CA GLU A 471 -42.74 18.37 -22.29
C GLU A 471 -41.26 17.96 -22.30
N TYR A 472 -40.75 17.67 -23.51
CA TYR A 472 -39.39 17.07 -23.64
C TYR A 472 -38.28 18.00 -23.17
N GLU A 473 -38.41 19.32 -23.37
CA GLU A 473 -37.43 20.30 -22.88
C GLU A 473 -37.28 20.27 -21.35
N LYS A 474 -38.40 20.16 -20.63
CA LYS A 474 -38.41 20.02 -19.16
C LYS A 474 -37.80 18.70 -18.74
N SER A 475 -38.12 17.60 -19.41
CA SER A 475 -37.54 16.29 -19.15
C SER A 475 -36.00 16.28 -19.31
N ASP A 476 -35.51 16.92 -20.39
CA ASP A 476 -34.08 17.02 -20.67
C ASP A 476 -33.36 17.98 -19.71
N ALA A 477 -34.03 19.05 -19.28
CA ALA A 477 -33.49 19.96 -18.25
C ALA A 477 -33.24 19.24 -16.91
N ILE A 478 -34.21 18.44 -16.44
CA ILE A 478 -34.07 17.62 -15.22
C ILE A 478 -32.93 16.63 -15.37
N ARG A 479 -32.81 15.97 -16.53
CA ARG A 479 -31.71 15.03 -16.77
C ARG A 479 -30.34 15.71 -16.72
N LYS A 480 -30.23 16.90 -17.30
CA LYS A 480 -28.99 17.71 -17.27
C LYS A 480 -28.66 18.23 -15.89
N GLU A 481 -29.65 18.67 -15.14
CA GLU A 481 -29.51 19.11 -13.75
C GLU A 481 -28.90 18.01 -12.87
N LEU A 482 -29.47 16.81 -12.93
CA LEU A 482 -28.98 15.67 -12.17
C LEU A 482 -27.57 15.21 -12.64
N ALA A 483 -27.32 15.23 -13.96
CA ALA A 483 -26.00 14.88 -14.50
C ALA A 483 -24.93 15.91 -14.10
N ALA A 484 -25.28 17.18 -13.99
CA ALA A 484 -24.37 18.24 -13.57
C ALA A 484 -23.81 17.98 -12.17
N VAL A 485 -24.60 17.40 -11.27
CA VAL A 485 -24.20 17.06 -9.90
C VAL A 485 -23.71 15.62 -9.73
N GLY A 486 -23.65 14.82 -10.79
CA GLY A 486 -23.09 13.46 -10.74
C GLY A 486 -24.11 12.33 -10.59
N ILE A 487 -25.37 12.57 -10.98
CA ILE A 487 -26.45 11.57 -10.99
C ILE A 487 -26.91 11.34 -12.43
N ALA A 488 -26.64 10.17 -13.01
CA ALA A 488 -27.11 9.81 -14.34
C ALA A 488 -28.36 8.94 -14.30
N LEU A 489 -29.38 9.33 -15.04
CA LEU A 489 -30.62 8.57 -15.19
C LEU A 489 -30.48 7.51 -16.30
N MET A 490 -30.96 6.30 -16.00
CA MET A 490 -30.97 5.16 -16.90
C MET A 490 -32.42 4.72 -17.11
N ASP A 491 -32.88 4.83 -18.34
CA ASP A 491 -34.21 4.39 -18.75
C ASP A 491 -34.18 2.89 -19.09
N SER A 492 -35.16 2.13 -18.59
CA SER A 492 -35.36 0.71 -18.91
C SER A 492 -36.86 0.46 -19.11
N PRO A 493 -37.26 -0.68 -19.71
CA PRO A 493 -38.70 -1.06 -19.82
C PRO A 493 -39.38 -1.18 -18.45
N GLU A 494 -38.62 -1.40 -17.39
CA GLU A 494 -39.10 -1.58 -16.02
C GLU A 494 -39.21 -0.25 -15.26
N GLY A 495 -38.72 0.87 -15.84
CA GLY A 495 -38.72 2.21 -15.26
C GLY A 495 -37.39 2.93 -15.36
N THR A 496 -37.35 4.15 -14.87
CA THR A 496 -36.12 4.95 -14.76
C THR A 496 -35.41 4.66 -13.46
N THR A 497 -34.12 4.33 -13.55
CA THR A 497 -33.22 4.17 -12.40
C THR A 497 -32.08 5.18 -12.51
N TRP A 498 -31.23 5.26 -11.49
CA TRP A 498 -30.09 6.17 -11.52
C TRP A 498 -28.80 5.49 -11.07
N ARG A 499 -27.66 6.08 -11.45
CA ARG A 499 -26.32 5.68 -11.04
C ARG A 499 -25.41 6.88 -10.81
N PRO A 500 -24.37 6.73 -9.99
CA PRO A 500 -23.30 7.72 -9.89
C PRO A 500 -22.56 7.89 -11.21
N VAL A 501 -22.19 9.13 -11.54
CA VAL A 501 -21.30 9.47 -12.66
C VAL A 501 -20.36 10.60 -12.22
N VAL A 502 -19.31 10.86 -13.00
CA VAL A 502 -18.49 12.06 -12.81
C VAL A 502 -19.35 13.30 -13.09
N PRO A 503 -19.51 14.24 -12.15
CA PRO A 503 -20.29 15.46 -12.38
C PRO A 503 -19.81 16.21 -13.63
N THR A 504 -20.72 16.62 -14.51
CA THR A 504 -20.34 17.37 -15.71
C THR A 504 -19.72 18.72 -15.41
N ALA A 505 -20.03 19.30 -14.25
CA ALA A 505 -19.38 20.50 -13.75
C ALA A 505 -17.87 20.30 -13.52
N LEU A 506 -17.45 19.12 -13.06
CA LEU A 506 -16.04 18.78 -12.85
C LEU A 506 -15.31 18.36 -14.14
N GLN A 507 -16.03 17.99 -15.20
CA GLN A 507 -15.44 17.61 -16.50
C GLN A 507 -14.93 18.81 -17.31
N GLN A 508 -15.33 20.02 -16.92
CA GLN A 508 -14.95 21.26 -17.62
C GLN A 508 -13.62 21.86 -17.11
N GLU A 509 -13.06 21.35 -16.02
CA GLU A 509 -11.70 21.71 -15.61
C GLU A 509 -10.69 21.04 -16.56
N PRO A 510 -9.78 21.80 -17.20
CA PRO A 510 -8.78 21.22 -18.09
C PRO A 510 -7.88 20.29 -17.28
N VAL A 511 -7.95 18.98 -17.59
CA VAL A 511 -6.95 18.02 -17.10
C VAL A 511 -5.62 18.48 -17.67
N MET A 512 -4.82 19.14 -16.85
CA MET A 512 -3.43 19.44 -17.22
C MET A 512 -2.76 18.10 -17.52
N ALA A 513 -2.52 17.84 -18.78
CA ALA A 513 -1.82 16.66 -19.25
C ALA A 513 -0.36 16.74 -18.74
N ASN A 514 0.01 15.78 -17.90
CA ASN A 514 1.40 15.51 -17.53
C ASN A 514 2.02 14.47 -18.47
#